data_fd2efbba6f75c554953be6d304701021
#
_entry.id   fd2efbba6f75c554953be6d304701021
#
_cell.length_a   1.000
_cell.length_b   1.000
_cell.length_c   1.000
_cell.angle_alpha   90.00
_cell.angle_beta   90.00
_cell.angle_gamma   90.00
#
_symmetry.space_group_name_H-M   'P 1'
#
loop_
_entity.id
_entity.type
_entity.pdbx_description
1 polymer ?
#
loop_
_entity_poly.entity_id
_entity_poly.type
_entity_poly.pdbx_seq_one_letter_code
_entity_poly.pdbx_strand_id
1 'polypeptide(L)'
;MNPVPFRSPEVVVTLPGRSAEALRQELARAHSAGADLVEIRVDRLPTSEVPRLTRLHEIPLRHEWLPAILTVRSRAEGGEGPEDRGERRDLVLRALEALPFSYVDLELERDLGMQEELRSWDGPPLRFVVSAHLSAGTPGKRARATLDRALARGDVGKVVLPASLSTAVDEIIPCLEGLSGRPWVLHTTGPSGALLRILAGRLGMHWVYASLPMPGSLREPVPSAGSVEPSQVPVDRLRRFFAGGDGAAWYAVLGRPIGHSLSPDLHQRFLEARKRPGIMIPLEPRDETEMVETLPKLTPWGLKGANVTRPYKECAARMAMEASEEVRRTRAANTLVPDPSHAFRAYNTDVGALRRIFRELVAARRWRGDQLLVVGSGGAARAALAAGIEEGSHVSFTARRRESARELLALFAPHPVGWMDPDSLTPSPLVVHATPVGRVEGEDLPFPLEKALGPGSVLLDLVYHPVTSVLKEMARRAGASYLDGLRMLIYQAVESFRHFTGEDIPRAVVENLLDEAGVAP
;
A
#
# COMPACT_ATOMS: atom_id res chain seq x y z
N MET A 1 6.31 -6.47 25.27
CA MET A 1 5.66 -5.16 25.48
C MET A 1 4.21 -5.38 25.85
N ASN A 2 3.73 -4.91 27.00
CA ASN A 2 2.29 -4.82 27.25
C ASN A 2 1.76 -3.62 26.47
N PRO A 3 0.70 -3.77 25.66
CA PRO A 3 0.15 -2.65 24.92
C PRO A 3 -0.31 -1.55 25.89
N VAL A 4 0.12 -0.33 25.62
CA VAL A 4 -0.39 0.87 26.27
C VAL A 4 -1.89 0.97 25.92
N PRO A 5 -2.78 1.42 26.83
CA PRO A 5 -4.17 1.68 26.48
C PRO A 5 -4.25 2.53 25.22
N PHE A 6 -5.06 2.12 24.25
CA PHE A 6 -5.19 2.81 22.97
C PHE A 6 -5.60 4.27 23.19
N ARG A 7 -4.85 5.17 22.59
CA ARG A 7 -5.19 6.59 22.51
C ARG A 7 -5.24 6.98 21.04
N SER A 8 -6.36 7.53 20.58
CA SER A 8 -6.44 8.05 19.20
C SER A 8 -5.45 9.20 19.04
N PRO A 9 -4.45 9.07 18.14
CA PRO A 9 -3.55 10.17 17.85
C PRO A 9 -4.26 11.25 17.04
N GLU A 10 -3.82 12.49 17.15
CA GLU A 10 -4.21 13.54 16.21
C GLU A 10 -3.67 13.23 14.82
N VAL A 11 -4.37 13.66 13.77
CA VAL A 11 -3.99 13.43 12.38
C VAL A 11 -3.60 14.74 11.71
N VAL A 12 -2.33 14.86 11.35
CA VAL A 12 -1.76 15.98 10.63
C VAL A 12 -1.74 15.68 9.14
N VAL A 13 -2.34 16.52 8.30
CA VAL A 13 -2.25 16.36 6.85
C VAL A 13 -1.16 17.28 6.29
N THR A 14 -0.16 16.68 5.65
CA THR A 14 0.85 17.44 4.89
C THR A 14 0.25 17.88 3.56
N LEU A 15 0.22 19.20 3.31
CA LEU A 15 -0.31 19.77 2.08
C LEU A 15 0.79 19.79 1.00
N PRO A 16 0.60 19.13 -0.15
CA PRO A 16 1.61 19.05 -1.22
C PRO A 16 1.64 20.27 -2.13
N GLY A 17 0.69 21.20 -2.04
CA GLY A 17 0.51 22.32 -2.94
C GLY A 17 1.73 23.22 -3.05
N ARG A 18 1.95 23.75 -4.26
CA ARG A 18 3.07 24.65 -4.58
C ARG A 18 2.61 26.09 -4.87
N SER A 19 1.37 26.43 -4.55
CA SER A 19 0.83 27.78 -4.63
C SER A 19 -0.22 28.00 -3.54
N ALA A 20 -0.48 29.26 -3.17
CA ALA A 20 -1.50 29.61 -2.19
C ALA A 20 -2.90 29.10 -2.60
N GLU A 21 -3.23 29.15 -3.90
CA GLU A 21 -4.52 28.66 -4.40
C GLU A 21 -4.63 27.14 -4.28
N ALA A 22 -3.57 26.37 -4.61
CA ALA A 22 -3.55 24.92 -4.42
C ALA A 22 -3.70 24.56 -2.92
N LEU A 23 -2.93 25.22 -2.05
CA LEU A 23 -3.00 25.01 -0.60
C LEU A 23 -4.40 25.32 -0.06
N ARG A 24 -5.08 26.35 -0.60
CA ARG A 24 -6.45 26.71 -0.22
C ARG A 24 -7.43 25.57 -0.49
N GLN A 25 -7.37 24.98 -1.68
CA GLN A 25 -8.21 23.83 -2.06
C GLN A 25 -7.89 22.58 -1.23
N GLU A 26 -6.62 22.32 -1.00
CA GLU A 26 -6.13 21.20 -0.21
C GLU A 26 -6.50 21.32 1.26
N LEU A 27 -6.45 22.52 1.84
CA LEU A 27 -6.88 22.79 3.21
C LEU A 27 -8.38 22.45 3.40
N ALA A 28 -9.22 22.87 2.46
CA ALA A 28 -10.64 22.54 2.49
C ALA A 28 -10.89 21.02 2.41
N ARG A 29 -10.12 20.32 1.58
CA ARG A 29 -10.17 18.86 1.48
C ARG A 29 -9.69 18.17 2.77
N ALA A 30 -8.59 18.63 3.36
CA ALA A 30 -8.05 18.09 4.61
C ALA A 30 -9.06 18.25 5.76
N HIS A 31 -9.65 19.45 5.90
CA HIS A 31 -10.70 19.72 6.89
C HIS A 31 -11.91 18.80 6.69
N SER A 32 -12.44 18.69 5.46
CA SER A 32 -13.60 17.85 5.14
C SER A 32 -13.32 16.35 5.39
N ALA A 33 -12.06 15.92 5.28
CA ALA A 33 -11.64 14.55 5.52
C ALA A 33 -11.33 14.26 7.00
N GLY A 34 -11.42 15.28 7.89
CA GLY A 34 -11.27 15.11 9.33
C GLY A 34 -9.83 15.25 9.84
N ALA A 35 -8.99 16.04 9.18
CA ALA A 35 -7.69 16.43 9.74
C ALA A 35 -7.88 17.23 11.04
N ASP A 36 -6.99 17.03 12.02
CA ASP A 36 -6.92 17.85 13.24
C ASP A 36 -5.98 19.03 13.03
N LEU A 37 -4.90 18.83 12.28
CA LEU A 37 -3.89 19.82 11.93
C LEU A 37 -3.50 19.68 10.47
N VAL A 38 -2.88 20.73 9.94
CA VAL A 38 -2.22 20.69 8.63
C VAL A 38 -0.76 21.08 8.74
N GLU A 39 0.08 20.50 7.91
CA GLU A 39 1.47 20.92 7.73
C GLU A 39 1.60 21.63 6.40
N ILE A 40 2.09 22.87 6.42
CA ILE A 40 2.38 23.68 5.24
C ILE A 40 3.88 23.68 4.99
N ARG A 41 4.30 23.08 3.89
CA ARG A 41 5.69 22.95 3.44
C ARG A 41 6.10 24.20 2.66
N VAL A 42 6.49 25.24 3.40
CA VAL A 42 6.89 26.54 2.81
C VAL A 42 8.15 26.41 1.96
N ASP A 43 9.04 25.47 2.29
CA ASP A 43 10.21 25.14 1.47
C ASP A 43 9.86 24.70 0.03
N ARG A 44 8.65 24.27 -0.23
CA ARG A 44 8.18 23.84 -1.56
C ARG A 44 7.48 24.95 -2.34
N LEU A 45 7.25 26.09 -1.71
CA LEU A 45 6.60 27.25 -2.36
C LEU A 45 7.65 28.12 -3.06
N PRO A 46 7.35 28.62 -4.27
CA PRO A 46 8.08 29.75 -4.80
C PRO A 46 8.05 30.93 -3.81
N THR A 47 9.15 31.65 -3.66
CA THR A 47 9.25 32.77 -2.70
C THR A 47 8.15 33.84 -2.92
N SER A 48 7.69 34.02 -4.17
CA SER A 48 6.58 34.93 -4.53
C SER A 48 5.21 34.46 -4.03
N GLU A 49 5.05 33.20 -3.68
CA GLU A 49 3.78 32.64 -3.15
C GLU A 49 3.67 32.81 -1.63
N VAL A 50 4.79 32.97 -0.89
CA VAL A 50 4.77 33.06 0.58
C VAL A 50 3.92 34.24 1.08
N PRO A 51 4.02 35.46 0.57
CA PRO A 51 3.11 36.56 0.98
C PRO A 51 1.65 36.28 0.63
N ARG A 52 1.38 35.46 -0.38
CA ARG A 52 0.01 35.11 -0.79
C ARG A 52 -0.68 34.12 0.14
N LEU A 53 0.02 33.57 1.12
CA LEU A 53 -0.56 32.71 2.16
C LEU A 53 -1.68 33.45 2.93
N THR A 54 -1.69 34.79 2.98
CA THR A 54 -2.80 35.58 3.51
C THR A 54 -4.15 35.22 2.91
N ARG A 55 -4.19 34.75 1.65
CA ARG A 55 -5.41 34.32 0.96
C ARG A 55 -6.02 33.06 1.53
N LEU A 56 -5.28 32.28 2.33
CA LEU A 56 -5.82 31.09 2.98
C LEU A 56 -6.90 31.45 4.01
N HIS A 57 -6.88 32.66 4.59
CA HIS A 57 -7.94 33.14 5.47
C HIS A 57 -9.26 33.50 4.77
N GLU A 58 -9.25 33.70 3.45
CA GLU A 58 -10.45 34.01 2.66
C GLU A 58 -11.36 32.77 2.45
N ILE A 59 -10.99 31.61 2.97
CA ILE A 59 -11.83 30.42 2.89
C ILE A 59 -13.00 30.59 3.85
N PRO A 60 -14.26 30.58 3.37
CA PRO A 60 -15.42 30.52 4.23
C PRO A 60 -15.55 29.11 4.79
N LEU A 61 -14.63 28.70 5.64
CA LEU A 61 -14.78 27.49 6.44
C LEU A 61 -15.90 27.80 7.43
N ARG A 62 -16.98 27.04 7.35
CA ARG A 62 -18.13 27.15 8.27
C ARG A 62 -17.76 26.84 9.73
N HIS A 63 -16.48 26.50 10.00
CA HIS A 63 -15.91 26.09 11.28
C HIS A 63 -14.49 26.62 11.41
N GLU A 64 -13.96 26.59 12.62
CA GLU A 64 -12.67 27.12 13.04
C GLU A 64 -11.50 26.70 12.13
N TRP A 65 -10.52 27.59 11.96
CA TRP A 65 -9.28 27.37 11.24
C TRP A 65 -8.52 26.18 11.85
N LEU A 66 -8.08 25.21 11.01
CA LEU A 66 -7.25 24.11 11.50
C LEU A 66 -5.90 24.64 11.99
N PRO A 67 -5.42 24.22 13.17
CA PRO A 67 -4.06 24.51 13.60
C PRO A 67 -3.05 24.10 12.52
N ALA A 68 -2.12 25.01 12.20
CA ALA A 68 -1.15 24.77 11.13
C ALA A 68 0.28 24.69 11.68
N ILE A 69 1.06 23.78 11.09
CA ILE A 69 2.49 23.60 11.32
C ILE A 69 3.23 24.25 10.15
N LEU A 70 4.08 25.23 10.45
CA LEU A 70 4.99 25.83 9.49
C LEU A 70 6.25 24.98 9.38
N THR A 71 6.58 24.48 8.20
CA THR A 71 7.79 23.69 7.95
C THR A 71 8.60 24.29 6.80
N VAL A 72 9.88 24.58 7.07
CA VAL A 72 10.90 24.95 6.07
C VAL A 72 12.01 23.91 6.15
N ARG A 73 11.84 22.80 5.43
CA ARG A 73 12.77 21.67 5.45
C ARG A 73 13.98 21.92 4.56
N SER A 74 15.21 21.80 5.10
CA SER A 74 16.45 21.91 4.35
C SER A 74 16.62 20.76 3.36
N ARG A 75 17.43 20.96 2.32
CA ARG A 75 17.80 19.89 1.38
C ARG A 75 18.56 18.76 2.06
N ALA A 76 19.40 19.07 3.05
CA ALA A 76 20.12 18.06 3.82
C ALA A 76 19.21 17.10 4.60
N GLU A 77 17.99 17.53 4.94
CA GLU A 77 16.96 16.68 5.56
C GLU A 77 15.85 16.26 4.57
N GLY A 78 16.14 16.30 3.25
CA GLY A 78 15.25 15.80 2.20
C GLY A 78 14.13 16.77 1.81
N GLY A 79 14.25 18.06 2.15
CA GLY A 79 13.37 19.14 1.70
C GLY A 79 13.84 19.82 0.43
N GLU A 80 13.23 20.95 0.12
CA GLU A 80 13.56 21.83 -1.01
C GLU A 80 14.10 23.19 -0.52
N GLY A 81 14.13 23.42 0.79
CA GLY A 81 14.53 24.68 1.42
C GLY A 81 16.03 24.95 1.37
N PRO A 82 16.44 26.21 1.68
CA PRO A 82 17.84 26.60 1.70
C PRO A 82 18.66 25.83 2.75
N GLU A 83 19.97 25.67 2.49
CA GLU A 83 20.92 25.15 3.49
C GLU A 83 21.34 26.23 4.47
N ASP A 84 21.38 27.50 4.04
CA ASP A 84 21.72 28.62 4.91
C ASP A 84 20.63 28.86 5.94
N ARG A 85 21.04 28.99 7.20
CA ARG A 85 20.12 29.21 8.34
C ARG A 85 19.42 30.57 8.25
N GLY A 86 20.13 31.59 7.80
CA GLY A 86 19.57 32.94 7.67
C GLY A 86 18.45 32.99 6.64
N GLU A 87 18.67 32.37 5.49
CA GLU A 87 17.63 32.24 4.44
C GLU A 87 16.41 31.46 4.92
N ARG A 88 16.60 30.36 5.68
CA ARG A 88 15.46 29.62 6.26
C ARG A 88 14.71 30.45 7.29
N ARG A 89 15.45 31.16 8.16
CA ARG A 89 14.85 32.08 9.14
C ARG A 89 13.99 33.15 8.46
N ASP A 90 14.49 33.77 7.41
CA ASP A 90 13.74 34.80 6.67
C ASP A 90 12.48 34.24 6.03
N LEU A 91 12.51 33.00 5.53
CA LEU A 91 11.31 32.31 5.03
C LEU A 91 10.29 32.05 6.16
N VAL A 92 10.75 31.59 7.32
CA VAL A 92 9.91 31.38 8.50
C VAL A 92 9.22 32.68 8.91
N LEU A 93 9.98 33.78 9.07
CA LEU A 93 9.43 35.06 9.49
C LEU A 93 8.40 35.59 8.49
N ARG A 94 8.69 35.57 7.19
CA ARG A 94 7.72 35.98 6.14
C ARG A 94 6.45 35.14 6.16
N ALA A 95 6.55 33.84 6.43
CA ALA A 95 5.39 32.99 6.52
C ALA A 95 4.54 33.30 7.78
N LEU A 96 5.20 33.57 8.92
CA LEU A 96 4.53 33.97 10.17
C LEU A 96 3.82 35.33 10.05
N GLU A 97 4.37 36.27 9.26
CA GLU A 97 3.71 37.55 8.92
C GLU A 97 2.46 37.35 8.06
N ALA A 98 2.47 36.29 7.21
CA ALA A 98 1.39 36.04 6.25
C ALA A 98 0.24 35.20 6.84
N LEU A 99 0.52 34.31 7.80
CA LEU A 99 -0.45 33.34 8.33
C LEU A 99 -0.18 33.03 9.81
N PRO A 100 -1.21 32.98 10.69
CA PRO A 100 -1.03 32.56 12.08
C PRO A 100 -0.84 31.05 12.18
N PHE A 101 0.40 30.62 12.30
CA PHE A 101 0.74 29.24 12.58
C PHE A 101 0.66 28.92 14.08
N SER A 102 0.25 27.70 14.41
CA SER A 102 0.24 27.21 15.80
C SER A 102 1.55 26.57 16.21
N TYR A 103 2.28 26.03 15.21
CA TYR A 103 3.56 25.37 15.39
C TYR A 103 4.57 25.79 14.32
N VAL A 104 5.84 25.78 14.70
CA VAL A 104 6.98 25.87 13.78
C VAL A 104 7.84 24.61 13.92
N ASP A 105 8.10 23.92 12.81
CA ASP A 105 8.99 22.76 12.76
C ASP A 105 10.43 23.23 12.54
N LEU A 106 11.30 22.96 13.51
CA LEU A 106 12.70 23.34 13.56
C LEU A 106 13.60 22.10 13.53
N GLU A 107 14.61 22.10 12.67
CA GLU A 107 15.58 21.01 12.59
C GLU A 107 16.51 21.00 13.80
N LEU A 108 16.58 19.85 14.49
CA LEU A 108 17.32 19.67 15.74
C LEU A 108 18.78 20.10 15.67
N GLU A 109 19.45 19.83 14.55
CA GLU A 109 20.88 20.11 14.41
C GLU A 109 21.17 21.50 13.78
N ARG A 110 20.17 22.15 13.17
CA ARG A 110 20.40 23.32 12.33
C ARG A 110 19.72 24.59 12.81
N ASP A 111 18.54 24.48 13.46
CA ASP A 111 17.65 25.62 13.68
C ASP A 111 17.48 26.02 15.15
N LEU A 112 18.18 25.37 16.09
CA LEU A 112 17.98 25.64 17.52
C LEU A 112 18.25 27.09 17.93
N GLY A 113 19.21 27.78 17.27
CA GLY A 113 19.39 29.18 17.54
C GLY A 113 18.25 30.08 17.04
N MET A 114 17.48 29.63 16.04
CA MET A 114 16.27 30.31 15.58
C MET A 114 15.14 30.20 16.60
N GLN A 115 15.08 29.09 17.35
CA GLN A 115 14.07 28.90 18.38
C GLN A 115 14.07 29.99 19.45
N GLU A 116 15.27 30.43 19.88
CA GLU A 116 15.41 31.50 20.88
C GLU A 116 14.89 32.85 20.32
N GLU A 117 15.18 33.12 19.08
CA GLU A 117 14.69 34.31 18.38
C GLU A 117 13.17 34.30 18.22
N LEU A 118 12.58 33.16 17.85
CA LEU A 118 11.14 33.00 17.68
C LEU A 118 10.36 33.00 18.99
N ARG A 119 11.00 32.75 20.14
CA ARG A 119 10.38 32.92 21.47
C ARG A 119 10.06 34.38 21.79
N SER A 120 10.77 35.32 21.18
CA SER A 120 10.51 36.77 21.28
C SER A 120 9.63 37.31 20.15
N TRP A 121 8.98 36.43 19.36
CA TRP A 121 8.03 36.77 18.31
C TRP A 121 6.83 37.55 18.89
N ASP A 122 6.54 38.72 18.34
CA ASP A 122 5.46 39.64 18.79
C ASP A 122 4.08 39.30 18.16
N GLY A 123 3.91 38.05 17.72
CA GLY A 123 2.67 37.55 17.14
C GLY A 123 1.96 36.53 18.05
N PRO A 124 1.03 35.74 17.48
CA PRO A 124 0.37 34.65 18.20
C PRO A 124 1.38 33.69 18.85
N PRO A 125 1.05 33.10 20.04
CA PRO A 125 1.95 32.16 20.71
C PRO A 125 2.33 30.98 19.82
N LEU A 126 3.62 30.71 19.70
CA LEU A 126 4.18 29.62 18.91
C LEU A 126 4.58 28.44 19.79
N ARG A 127 4.26 27.23 19.33
CA ARG A 127 4.82 25.96 19.85
C ARG A 127 5.84 25.42 18.86
N PHE A 128 6.80 24.66 19.35
CA PHE A 128 7.91 24.17 18.54
C PHE A 128 7.87 22.65 18.38
N VAL A 129 7.81 22.20 17.12
CA VAL A 129 8.15 20.84 16.75
C VAL A 129 9.65 20.82 16.51
N VAL A 130 10.41 20.07 17.33
CA VAL A 130 11.85 19.88 17.05
C VAL A 130 12.01 18.55 16.37
N SER A 131 12.56 18.55 15.17
CA SER A 131 12.58 17.40 14.29
C SER A 131 13.97 17.01 13.81
N ALA A 132 14.13 15.73 13.44
CA ALA A 132 15.31 15.23 12.75
C ALA A 132 14.91 14.18 11.72
N HIS A 133 15.46 14.29 10.50
CA HIS A 133 15.35 13.27 9.46
C HIS A 133 16.67 12.52 9.36
N LEU A 134 16.65 11.24 9.76
CA LEU A 134 17.84 10.41 9.85
C LEU A 134 18.04 9.60 8.56
N SER A 135 19.26 9.20 8.30
CA SER A 135 19.61 8.36 7.14
C SER A 135 19.17 6.92 7.31
N ALA A 136 19.06 6.21 6.18
CA ALA A 136 18.82 4.77 6.17
C ALA A 136 19.93 4.03 6.95
N GLY A 137 19.55 2.94 7.61
CA GLY A 137 20.48 2.15 8.44
C GLY A 137 20.78 2.75 9.82
N THR A 138 20.10 3.83 10.22
CA THR A 138 20.21 4.34 11.59
C THR A 138 19.64 3.34 12.59
N PRO A 139 20.42 2.86 13.58
CA PRO A 139 19.94 1.93 14.59
C PRO A 139 18.80 2.51 15.44
N GLY A 140 17.85 1.68 15.89
CA GLY A 140 16.72 2.10 16.71
C GLY A 140 17.12 2.85 17.98
N LYS A 141 18.22 2.45 18.66
CA LYS A 141 18.74 3.16 19.84
C LYS A 141 19.20 4.59 19.52
N ARG A 142 19.78 4.82 18.33
CA ARG A 142 20.17 6.17 17.89
C ARG A 142 18.94 7.01 17.55
N ALA A 143 17.94 6.42 16.88
CA ALA A 143 16.68 7.10 16.61
C ALA A 143 16.00 7.53 17.94
N ARG A 144 15.97 6.65 18.95
CA ARG A 144 15.45 6.97 20.28
C ARG A 144 16.25 8.09 20.96
N ALA A 145 17.58 8.03 21.00
CA ALA A 145 18.39 9.07 21.60
C ALA A 145 18.20 10.44 20.89
N THR A 146 18.01 10.43 19.57
CA THR A 146 17.70 11.65 18.82
C THR A 146 16.32 12.20 19.19
N LEU A 147 15.32 11.32 19.33
CA LEU A 147 13.98 11.69 19.75
C LEU A 147 13.97 12.29 21.18
N ASP A 148 14.73 11.71 22.12
CA ASP A 148 14.86 12.24 23.48
C ASP A 148 15.50 13.64 23.48
N ARG A 149 16.49 13.89 22.61
CA ARG A 149 17.11 15.23 22.43
C ARG A 149 16.10 16.23 21.87
N ALA A 150 15.29 15.82 20.89
CA ALA A 150 14.24 16.65 20.30
C ALA A 150 13.18 17.02 21.35
N LEU A 151 12.74 16.04 22.14
CA LEU A 151 11.77 16.22 23.22
C LEU A 151 12.26 17.11 24.39
N ALA A 152 13.57 17.17 24.58
CA ALA A 152 14.15 18.06 25.60
C ALA A 152 14.16 19.54 25.16
N ARG A 153 13.86 19.83 23.90
CA ARG A 153 13.98 21.17 23.31
C ARG A 153 12.70 21.71 22.71
N GLY A 154 11.80 20.85 22.25
CA GLY A 154 10.52 21.23 21.66
C GLY A 154 9.32 20.87 22.50
N ASP A 155 8.19 21.49 22.18
CA ASP A 155 6.88 21.07 22.69
C ASP A 155 6.50 19.71 22.15
N VAL A 156 6.98 19.36 20.94
CA VAL A 156 6.85 18.06 20.30
C VAL A 156 8.21 17.62 19.72
N GLY A 157 8.65 16.42 20.05
CA GLY A 157 9.82 15.80 19.43
C GLY A 157 9.43 14.93 18.24
N LYS A 158 10.10 15.11 17.07
CA LYS A 158 9.80 14.37 15.85
C LYS A 158 11.05 13.74 15.27
N VAL A 159 10.98 12.45 14.93
CA VAL A 159 12.04 11.75 14.19
C VAL A 159 11.43 11.02 13.00
N VAL A 160 12.08 11.12 11.85
CA VAL A 160 11.71 10.41 10.62
C VAL A 160 12.95 9.70 10.07
N LEU A 161 12.79 8.43 9.66
CA LEU A 161 13.89 7.67 9.07
C LEU A 161 13.40 6.58 8.11
N PRO A 162 14.17 6.29 7.03
CA PRO A 162 13.92 5.11 6.22
C PRO A 162 14.23 3.83 7.02
N ALA A 163 13.31 2.87 7.01
CA ALA A 163 13.50 1.60 7.71
C ALA A 163 12.93 0.42 6.92
N SER A 164 13.61 -0.74 7.01
CA SER A 164 13.05 -2.02 6.58
C SER A 164 11.96 -2.47 7.55
N LEU A 165 11.22 -3.50 7.15
CA LEU A 165 10.18 -4.07 8.01
C LEU A 165 10.76 -4.61 9.32
N SER A 166 11.86 -5.37 9.26
CA SER A 166 12.54 -5.90 10.45
C SER A 166 13.13 -4.80 11.33
N THR A 167 13.76 -3.78 10.74
CA THR A 167 14.27 -2.64 11.52
C THR A 167 13.13 -1.94 12.27
N ALA A 168 11.97 -1.75 11.63
CA ALA A 168 10.81 -1.15 12.29
C ALA A 168 10.32 -2.00 13.47
N VAL A 169 10.21 -3.31 13.28
CA VAL A 169 9.63 -4.24 14.27
C VAL A 169 10.62 -4.63 15.37
N ASP A 170 11.87 -4.92 15.01
CA ASP A 170 12.84 -5.52 15.94
C ASP A 170 13.72 -4.47 16.65
N GLU A 171 13.88 -3.28 16.08
CA GLU A 171 14.74 -2.26 16.65
C GLU A 171 13.97 -1.00 17.08
N ILE A 172 13.09 -0.45 16.22
CA ILE A 172 12.45 0.84 16.48
C ILE A 172 11.33 0.67 17.51
N ILE A 173 10.35 -0.20 17.25
CA ILE A 173 9.21 -0.40 18.16
C ILE A 173 9.67 -0.69 19.61
N PRO A 174 10.62 -1.61 19.87
CA PRO A 174 11.09 -1.85 21.24
C PRO A 174 11.77 -0.63 21.88
N CYS A 175 12.42 0.22 21.09
CA CYS A 175 13.06 1.43 21.63
C CYS A 175 12.08 2.54 22.03
N LEU A 176 10.80 2.46 21.65
CA LEU A 176 9.78 3.47 21.98
C LEU A 176 9.13 3.27 23.37
N GLU A 177 9.51 2.24 24.09
CA GLU A 177 9.06 1.98 25.45
C GLU A 177 9.35 3.17 26.39
N GLY A 178 8.41 3.47 27.31
CA GLY A 178 8.57 4.55 28.29
C GLY A 178 8.34 5.97 27.76
N LEU A 179 7.86 6.15 26.52
CA LEU A 179 7.50 7.46 25.96
C LEU A 179 6.04 7.85 26.17
N SER A 180 5.23 6.99 26.78
CA SER A 180 3.82 7.27 27.02
C SER A 180 3.62 8.58 27.79
N GLY A 181 2.68 9.41 27.31
CA GLY A 181 2.37 10.71 27.91
C GLY A 181 3.29 11.86 27.49
N ARG A 182 4.37 11.60 26.77
CA ARG A 182 5.23 12.65 26.17
C ARG A 182 4.73 12.98 24.76
N PRO A 183 4.86 14.23 24.26
CA PRO A 183 4.42 14.62 22.91
C PRO A 183 5.48 14.28 21.86
N TRP A 184 5.50 13.02 21.42
CA TRP A 184 6.48 12.51 20.48
C TRP A 184 5.86 11.96 19.19
N VAL A 185 6.62 12.01 18.11
CA VAL A 185 6.30 11.46 16.80
C VAL A 185 7.51 10.72 16.24
N LEU A 186 7.34 9.48 15.82
CA LEU A 186 8.35 8.76 15.07
C LEU A 186 7.71 8.03 13.90
N HIS A 187 8.16 8.35 12.70
CA HIS A 187 7.71 7.68 11.48
C HIS A 187 8.87 7.04 10.73
N THR A 188 8.59 5.87 10.18
CA THR A 188 9.44 5.29 9.15
C THR A 188 8.94 5.68 7.77
N THR A 189 9.86 5.77 6.81
CA THR A 189 9.58 5.97 5.39
C THR A 189 9.98 4.74 4.58
N GLY A 190 9.61 4.72 3.31
CA GLY A 190 9.81 3.59 2.42
C GLY A 190 8.62 2.65 2.34
N PRO A 191 8.74 1.50 1.67
CA PRO A 191 7.60 0.65 1.30
C PRO A 191 6.78 0.09 2.48
N SER A 192 7.39 -0.07 3.65
CA SER A 192 6.71 -0.50 4.89
C SER A 192 6.43 0.65 5.86
N GLY A 193 6.63 1.91 5.44
CA GLY A 193 6.55 3.08 6.32
C GLY A 193 5.16 3.36 6.91
N ALA A 194 4.10 2.80 6.33
CA ALA A 194 2.74 2.91 6.88
C ALA A 194 2.56 2.21 8.24
N LEU A 195 3.41 1.22 8.58
CA LEU A 195 3.27 0.40 9.78
C LEU A 195 3.21 1.23 11.07
N LEU A 196 4.21 2.08 11.32
CA LEU A 196 4.23 2.88 12.55
C LEU A 196 3.10 3.90 12.61
N ARG A 197 2.57 4.34 11.45
CA ARG A 197 1.42 5.25 11.42
C ARG A 197 0.15 4.58 11.92
N ILE A 198 -0.13 3.36 11.51
CA ILE A 198 -1.30 2.62 12.00
C ILE A 198 -1.15 2.14 13.45
N LEU A 199 0.08 1.89 13.89
CA LEU A 199 0.38 1.50 15.27
C LEU A 199 0.44 2.70 16.23
N ALA A 200 0.36 3.93 15.74
CA ALA A 200 0.56 5.15 16.52
C ALA A 200 -0.29 5.22 17.80
N GLY A 201 -1.58 4.84 17.72
CA GLY A 201 -2.47 4.81 18.88
C GLY A 201 -2.06 3.80 19.95
N ARG A 202 -1.50 2.66 19.56
CA ARG A 202 -0.99 1.60 20.47
C ARG A 202 0.39 1.90 21.02
N LEU A 203 1.16 2.72 20.28
CA LEU A 203 2.48 3.18 20.72
C LEU A 203 2.40 4.43 21.60
N GLY A 204 1.24 5.09 21.67
CA GLY A 204 1.05 6.34 22.42
C GLY A 204 1.69 7.55 21.73
N MET A 205 1.78 7.54 20.41
CA MET A 205 2.30 8.63 19.60
C MET A 205 1.36 9.84 19.66
N HIS A 206 1.90 11.05 19.69
CA HIS A 206 1.12 12.28 19.85
C HIS A 206 0.20 12.53 18.66
N TRP A 207 0.76 12.51 17.46
CA TRP A 207 0.02 12.60 16.20
C TRP A 207 0.65 11.76 15.09
N VAL A 208 -0.07 11.62 13.98
CA VAL A 208 0.43 10.96 12.78
C VAL A 208 0.35 11.88 11.56
N TYR A 209 1.33 11.77 10.67
CA TYR A 209 1.30 12.47 9.38
C TYR A 209 0.59 11.62 8.32
N ALA A 210 -0.38 12.22 7.66
CA ALA A 210 -1.27 11.64 6.67
C ALA A 210 -1.20 12.39 5.33
N SER A 211 -1.65 11.74 4.27
CA SER A 211 -1.91 12.38 2.98
C SER A 211 -3.37 12.82 2.85
N LEU A 212 -3.63 13.69 1.89
CA LEU A 212 -4.99 13.98 1.44
C LEU A 212 -5.69 12.72 0.92
N PRO A 213 -7.03 12.64 1.01
CA PRO A 213 -7.77 11.59 0.35
C PRO A 213 -7.49 11.58 -1.14
N MET A 214 -7.24 10.42 -1.69
CA MET A 214 -7.03 10.26 -3.13
C MET A 214 -8.32 9.77 -3.78
N PRO A 215 -8.81 10.43 -4.85
CA PRO A 215 -9.88 9.87 -5.67
C PRO A 215 -9.32 8.61 -6.34
N GLY A 216 -9.78 7.43 -5.90
CA GLY A 216 -9.31 6.15 -6.43
C GLY A 216 -10.23 5.64 -7.52
N SER A 217 -9.72 5.50 -8.75
CA SER A 217 -10.25 4.58 -9.76
C SER A 217 -9.40 3.31 -9.78
N LEU A 218 -10.05 2.15 -9.90
CA LEU A 218 -9.32 0.88 -10.03
C LEU A 218 -8.52 0.80 -11.35
N ARG A 219 -8.92 1.57 -12.37
CA ARG A 219 -8.21 1.62 -13.66
C ARG A 219 -7.08 2.62 -13.72
N GLU A 220 -7.22 3.71 -13.00
CA GLU A 220 -6.23 4.77 -12.92
C GLU A 220 -5.83 4.94 -11.45
N PRO A 221 -5.03 4.02 -10.89
CA PRO A 221 -4.46 4.25 -9.58
C PRO A 221 -3.64 5.53 -9.70
N VAL A 222 -4.12 6.59 -9.06
CA VAL A 222 -3.37 7.84 -9.02
C VAL A 222 -2.04 7.51 -8.35
N PRO A 223 -0.91 7.63 -9.05
CA PRO A 223 0.39 7.59 -8.36
C PRO A 223 0.29 8.58 -7.21
N SER A 224 1.04 8.41 -6.16
CA SER A 224 1.08 9.25 -4.95
C SER A 224 1.31 10.76 -5.22
N ALA A 225 0.82 11.27 -6.34
CA ALA A 225 0.92 12.64 -6.84
C ALA A 225 0.36 13.69 -5.87
N GLY A 226 -0.38 13.28 -4.85
CA GLY A 226 -0.87 14.11 -3.77
C GLY A 226 -0.17 13.89 -2.43
N SER A 227 0.85 13.05 -2.36
CA SER A 227 1.60 12.79 -1.13
C SER A 227 3.02 13.35 -1.22
N VAL A 228 3.44 14.02 -0.16
CA VAL A 228 4.84 14.47 0.01
C VAL A 228 5.76 13.28 0.32
N GLU A 229 5.20 12.24 0.93
CA GLU A 229 5.89 11.00 1.31
C GLU A 229 5.00 9.79 0.95
N PRO A 230 5.47 8.87 0.07
CA PRO A 230 4.64 7.76 -0.45
C PRO A 230 4.10 6.79 0.60
N SER A 231 4.72 6.72 1.79
CA SER A 231 4.26 5.87 2.89
C SER A 231 3.16 6.50 3.75
N GLN A 232 2.75 7.74 3.46
CA GLN A 232 1.62 8.36 4.15
C GLN A 232 0.30 7.65 3.77
N VAL A 233 -0.53 7.47 4.77
CA VAL A 233 -1.86 6.89 4.63
C VAL A 233 -2.88 8.04 4.50
N PRO A 234 -3.92 7.92 3.65
CA PRO A 234 -4.97 8.91 3.54
C PRO A 234 -5.67 9.18 4.88
N VAL A 235 -5.93 10.47 5.18
CA VAL A 235 -6.47 10.91 6.47
C VAL A 235 -7.82 10.26 6.79
N ASP A 236 -8.72 10.15 5.82
CA ASP A 236 -10.04 9.54 5.98
C ASP A 236 -9.96 8.05 6.37
N ARG A 237 -8.96 7.32 5.86
CA ARG A 237 -8.69 5.92 6.23
C ARG A 237 -8.16 5.81 7.65
N LEU A 238 -7.19 6.66 8.03
CA LEU A 238 -6.67 6.69 9.40
C LEU A 238 -7.75 7.05 10.41
N ARG A 239 -8.60 8.03 10.09
CA ARG A 239 -9.71 8.43 10.96
C ARG A 239 -10.69 7.31 11.23
N ARG A 240 -11.13 6.60 10.17
CA ARG A 240 -12.00 5.43 10.33
C ARG A 240 -11.33 4.32 11.15
N PHE A 241 -10.05 4.09 10.88
CA PHE A 241 -9.28 3.09 11.61
C PHE A 241 -9.18 3.44 13.11
N PHE A 242 -8.75 4.65 13.44
CA PHE A 242 -8.60 5.08 14.84
C PHE A 242 -9.94 5.20 15.58
N ALA A 243 -11.04 5.51 14.91
CA ALA A 243 -12.37 5.51 15.50
C ALA A 243 -12.79 4.15 16.05
N GLY A 244 -12.22 3.05 15.57
CA GLY A 244 -12.44 1.70 16.08
C GLY A 244 -11.66 1.35 17.34
N GLY A 245 -10.73 2.20 17.78
CA GLY A 245 -9.93 1.98 18.99
C GLY A 245 -9.16 0.66 18.96
N ASP A 246 -9.07 -0.02 20.09
CA ASP A 246 -8.44 -1.35 20.19
C ASP A 246 -9.16 -2.44 19.38
N GLY A 247 -10.43 -2.23 19.05
CA GLY A 247 -11.24 -3.13 18.22
C GLY A 247 -10.97 -3.01 16.73
N ALA A 248 -10.25 -1.99 16.28
CA ALA A 248 -9.93 -1.83 14.88
C ALA A 248 -8.95 -2.90 14.39
N ALA A 249 -9.32 -3.57 13.30
CA ALA A 249 -8.49 -4.59 12.67
C ALA A 249 -7.60 -3.97 11.60
N TRP A 250 -6.36 -4.44 11.49
CA TRP A 250 -5.54 -4.10 10.34
C TRP A 250 -5.04 -5.34 9.61
N TYR A 251 -4.83 -5.17 8.33
CA TYR A 251 -4.45 -6.19 7.38
C TYR A 251 -3.24 -5.73 6.59
N ALA A 252 -2.49 -6.66 6.03
CA ALA A 252 -1.34 -6.37 5.19
C ALA A 252 -1.52 -6.90 3.77
N VAL A 253 -0.84 -6.28 2.81
CA VAL A 253 -0.51 -6.91 1.54
C VAL A 253 1.01 -6.96 1.41
N LEU A 254 1.54 -8.19 1.23
CA LEU A 254 2.97 -8.50 1.20
C LEU A 254 3.42 -8.79 -0.23
N GLY A 255 4.47 -8.14 -0.68
CA GLY A 255 5.07 -8.36 -2.00
C GLY A 255 6.29 -7.48 -2.23
N ARG A 256 6.98 -7.68 -3.37
CA ARG A 256 8.12 -6.84 -3.75
C ARG A 256 8.28 -6.75 -5.28
N PRO A 257 8.19 -5.54 -5.86
CA PRO A 257 7.71 -4.31 -5.23
C PRO A 257 6.20 -4.35 -4.96
N ILE A 258 5.72 -3.62 -3.93
CA ILE A 258 4.31 -3.66 -3.51
C ILE A 258 3.55 -2.34 -3.71
N GLY A 259 4.24 -1.23 -3.92
CA GLY A 259 3.65 0.11 -3.96
C GLY A 259 2.56 0.36 -5.02
N HIS A 260 2.42 -0.54 -5.99
CA HIS A 260 1.40 -0.47 -7.05
C HIS A 260 0.18 -1.39 -6.80
N SER A 261 0.11 -2.04 -5.64
CA SER A 261 -0.99 -2.97 -5.34
C SER A 261 -2.30 -2.24 -5.11
N LEU A 262 -3.37 -2.69 -5.77
CA LEU A 262 -4.74 -2.21 -5.57
C LEU A 262 -5.46 -2.89 -4.39
N SER A 263 -4.84 -3.89 -3.75
CA SER A 263 -5.45 -4.60 -2.63
C SER A 263 -5.83 -3.69 -1.47
N PRO A 264 -5.03 -2.69 -1.06
CA PRO A 264 -5.43 -1.76 0.00
C PRO A 264 -6.72 -0.99 -0.35
N ASP A 265 -6.88 -0.55 -1.60
CA ASP A 265 -8.07 0.19 -2.03
C ASP A 265 -9.32 -0.69 -2.08
N LEU A 266 -9.20 -1.92 -2.60
CA LEU A 266 -10.28 -2.90 -2.64
C LEU A 266 -10.76 -3.26 -1.22
N HIS A 267 -9.83 -3.64 -0.34
CA HIS A 267 -10.17 -4.01 1.03
C HIS A 267 -10.73 -2.84 1.83
N GLN A 268 -10.29 -1.60 1.57
CA GLN A 268 -10.87 -0.42 2.18
C GLN A 268 -12.35 -0.27 1.81
N ARG A 269 -12.71 -0.44 0.54
CA ARG A 269 -14.12 -0.42 0.07
C ARG A 269 -14.95 -1.54 0.69
N PHE A 270 -14.36 -2.72 0.91
CA PHE A 270 -15.03 -3.83 1.58
C PHE A 270 -15.29 -3.54 3.07
N LEU A 271 -14.29 -2.98 3.77
CA LEU A 271 -14.43 -2.53 5.16
C LEU A 271 -15.53 -1.47 5.29
N GLU A 272 -15.59 -0.52 4.36
CA GLU A 272 -16.63 0.51 4.31
C GLU A 272 -18.02 -0.07 4.05
N ALA A 273 -18.14 -0.96 3.08
CA ALA A 273 -19.41 -1.64 2.77
C ALA A 273 -19.95 -2.45 3.95
N ARG A 274 -19.04 -2.98 4.78
CA ARG A 274 -19.39 -3.72 6.01
C ARG A 274 -19.41 -2.85 7.27
N LYS A 275 -19.18 -1.54 7.14
CA LYS A 275 -19.09 -0.58 8.26
C LYS A 275 -18.14 -1.06 9.37
N ARG A 276 -17.03 -1.72 8.98
CA ARG A 276 -16.01 -2.21 9.91
C ARG A 276 -14.88 -1.21 10.04
N PRO A 277 -14.50 -0.81 11.26
CA PRO A 277 -13.28 -0.05 11.46
C PRO A 277 -12.08 -0.95 11.16
N GLY A 278 -11.29 -0.58 10.17
CA GLY A 278 -10.13 -1.37 9.78
C GLY A 278 -9.36 -0.71 8.66
N ILE A 279 -8.17 -1.24 8.38
CA ILE A 279 -7.29 -0.74 7.34
C ILE A 279 -6.41 -1.86 6.77
N MET A 280 -6.11 -1.80 5.47
CA MET A 280 -5.08 -2.63 4.86
C MET A 280 -3.91 -1.75 4.41
N ILE A 281 -2.69 -2.16 4.73
CA ILE A 281 -1.45 -1.44 4.37
C ILE A 281 -0.50 -2.33 3.56
N PRO A 282 0.31 -1.73 2.67
CA PRO A 282 1.40 -2.45 2.03
C PRO A 282 2.55 -2.68 3.01
N LEU A 283 3.17 -3.87 2.94
CA LEU A 283 4.41 -4.20 3.61
C LEU A 283 5.34 -4.88 2.60
N GLU A 284 6.59 -4.44 2.54
CA GLU A 284 7.58 -4.97 1.61
C GLU A 284 8.77 -5.58 2.37
N PRO A 285 8.71 -6.87 2.70
CA PRO A 285 9.88 -7.58 3.21
C PRO A 285 11.02 -7.56 2.17
N ARG A 286 12.28 -7.51 2.62
CA ARG A 286 13.46 -7.56 1.74
C ARG A 286 13.61 -8.91 1.06
N ASP A 287 13.26 -9.97 1.78
CA ASP A 287 13.38 -11.37 1.37
C ASP A 287 12.41 -12.26 2.15
N GLU A 288 12.43 -13.57 1.86
CA GLU A 288 11.60 -14.58 2.53
C GLU A 288 11.92 -14.69 4.02
N THR A 289 13.19 -14.56 4.41
CA THR A 289 13.63 -14.67 5.80
C THR A 289 13.01 -13.55 6.63
N GLU A 290 13.11 -12.30 6.17
CA GLU A 290 12.49 -11.16 6.84
C GLU A 290 10.97 -11.33 6.97
N MET A 291 10.30 -11.84 5.94
CA MET A 291 8.86 -12.12 6.00
C MET A 291 8.52 -13.14 7.09
N VAL A 292 9.22 -14.27 7.11
CA VAL A 292 8.97 -15.38 8.06
C VAL A 292 9.24 -14.95 9.50
N GLU A 293 10.31 -14.22 9.74
CA GLU A 293 10.73 -13.81 11.07
C GLU A 293 9.91 -12.65 11.63
N THR A 294 9.38 -11.76 10.75
CA THR A 294 8.76 -10.51 11.19
C THR A 294 7.24 -10.59 11.25
N LEU A 295 6.61 -11.29 10.29
CA LEU A 295 5.14 -11.30 10.21
C LEU A 295 4.44 -11.84 11.47
N PRO A 296 4.92 -12.92 12.13
CA PRO A 296 4.32 -13.42 13.38
C PRO A 296 4.39 -12.39 14.51
N LYS A 297 5.45 -11.58 14.57
CA LYS A 297 5.64 -10.54 15.60
C LYS A 297 4.63 -9.40 15.49
N LEU A 298 3.94 -9.28 14.36
CA LEU A 298 2.90 -8.27 14.13
C LEU A 298 1.50 -8.69 14.62
N THR A 299 1.28 -9.97 14.89
CA THR A 299 -0.02 -10.48 15.35
C THR A 299 -0.41 -9.93 16.73
N PRO A 300 0.49 -9.82 17.73
CA PRO A 300 0.19 -9.14 18.99
C PRO A 300 -0.15 -7.65 18.82
N TRP A 301 0.32 -7.02 17.74
CA TRP A 301 0.01 -5.64 17.38
C TRP A 301 -1.29 -5.48 16.60
N GLY A 302 -2.06 -6.55 16.45
CA GLY A 302 -3.41 -6.53 15.87
C GLY A 302 -3.49 -6.85 14.39
N LEU A 303 -2.45 -7.42 13.76
CA LEU A 303 -2.56 -7.99 12.43
C LEU A 303 -3.59 -9.11 12.42
N LYS A 304 -4.61 -9.02 11.55
CA LYS A 304 -5.73 -9.98 11.43
C LYS A 304 -5.69 -10.80 10.14
N GLY A 305 -4.83 -10.45 9.22
CA GLY A 305 -4.65 -11.19 7.98
C GLY A 305 -3.69 -10.50 7.03
N ALA A 306 -3.15 -11.28 6.09
CA ALA A 306 -2.26 -10.75 5.07
C ALA A 306 -2.53 -11.38 3.71
N ASN A 307 -2.72 -10.57 2.68
CA ASN A 307 -2.58 -11.02 1.31
C ASN A 307 -1.10 -11.11 0.96
N VAL A 308 -0.75 -12.11 0.16
CA VAL A 308 0.62 -12.35 -0.27
C VAL A 308 0.67 -12.40 -1.79
N THR A 309 1.55 -11.59 -2.36
CA THR A 309 1.81 -11.62 -3.79
C THR A 309 3.28 -11.96 -4.07
N ARG A 310 3.68 -11.86 -5.30
CA ARG A 310 5.04 -12.13 -5.76
C ARG A 310 6.08 -11.32 -4.96
N PRO A 311 7.23 -11.91 -4.62
CA PRO A 311 7.66 -13.29 -4.90
C PRO A 311 7.28 -14.32 -3.81
N TYR A 312 6.54 -13.97 -2.78
CA TYR A 312 6.45 -14.66 -1.50
C TYR A 312 5.36 -15.74 -1.39
N LYS A 313 4.57 -16.04 -2.44
CA LYS A 313 3.45 -17.01 -2.36
C LYS A 313 3.88 -18.43 -1.97
N GLU A 314 5.04 -18.89 -2.41
CA GLU A 314 5.56 -20.21 -2.05
C GLU A 314 6.10 -20.22 -0.61
N CYS A 315 6.76 -19.15 -0.20
CA CYS A 315 7.18 -18.95 1.19
C CYS A 315 5.98 -18.93 2.13
N ALA A 316 4.91 -18.21 1.79
CA ALA A 316 3.67 -18.16 2.56
C ALA A 316 3.03 -19.54 2.76
N ALA A 317 3.08 -20.40 1.74
CA ALA A 317 2.61 -21.78 1.87
C ALA A 317 3.46 -22.61 2.82
N ARG A 318 4.80 -22.41 2.81
CA ARG A 318 5.73 -23.16 3.69
C ARG A 318 5.68 -22.72 5.15
N MET A 319 5.45 -21.43 5.42
CA MET A 319 5.41 -20.90 6.80
C MET A 319 4.11 -21.20 7.54
N ALA A 320 3.06 -21.61 6.84
CA ALA A 320 1.76 -21.85 7.44
C ALA A 320 1.73 -23.17 8.21
N MET A 321 1.11 -23.18 9.39
CA MET A 321 0.89 -24.37 10.19
C MET A 321 -0.24 -25.23 9.62
N GLU A 322 -1.26 -24.59 9.08
CA GLU A 322 -2.38 -25.24 8.39
C GLU A 322 -2.53 -24.66 6.98
N ALA A 323 -2.79 -25.54 6.01
CA ALA A 323 -2.95 -25.17 4.61
C ALA A 323 -4.26 -25.71 4.05
N SER A 324 -4.97 -24.89 3.27
CA SER A 324 -6.15 -25.34 2.53
C SER A 324 -5.77 -26.35 1.44
N GLU A 325 -6.78 -27.04 0.87
CA GLU A 325 -6.58 -27.99 -0.22
C GLU A 325 -5.88 -27.36 -1.43
N GLU A 326 -6.31 -26.14 -1.79
CA GLU A 326 -5.75 -25.37 -2.90
C GLU A 326 -4.26 -25.05 -2.65
N VAL A 327 -3.88 -24.71 -1.40
CA VAL A 327 -2.48 -24.47 -1.04
C VAL A 327 -1.67 -25.75 -1.12
N ARG A 328 -2.18 -26.88 -0.61
CA ARG A 328 -1.49 -28.20 -0.70
C ARG A 328 -1.24 -28.58 -2.15
N ARG A 329 -2.22 -28.36 -3.03
CA ARG A 329 -2.14 -28.71 -4.45
C ARG A 329 -1.20 -27.77 -5.23
N THR A 330 -1.24 -26.47 -4.96
CA THR A 330 -0.46 -25.47 -5.70
C THR A 330 0.91 -25.20 -5.10
N ARG A 331 1.14 -25.57 -3.83
CA ARG A 331 2.29 -25.15 -3.00
C ARG A 331 2.51 -23.64 -3.02
N ALA A 332 1.42 -22.89 -3.12
CA ALA A 332 1.43 -21.42 -3.11
C ALA A 332 0.22 -20.92 -2.31
N ALA A 333 0.42 -19.86 -1.52
CA ALA A 333 -0.62 -19.18 -0.77
C ALA A 333 -0.62 -17.67 -1.10
N ASN A 334 -1.79 -17.10 -1.26
CA ASN A 334 -1.95 -15.66 -1.42
C ASN A 334 -2.68 -15.01 -0.24
N THR A 335 -3.10 -15.80 0.76
CA THR A 335 -3.86 -15.31 1.92
C THR A 335 -3.40 -16.05 3.17
N LEU A 336 -2.99 -15.30 4.19
CA LEU A 336 -2.57 -15.78 5.50
C LEU A 336 -3.49 -15.21 6.57
N VAL A 337 -3.99 -16.07 7.45
CA VAL A 337 -4.85 -15.67 8.58
C VAL A 337 -4.19 -16.15 9.87
N PRO A 338 -3.85 -15.27 10.82
CA PRO A 338 -3.28 -15.68 12.08
C PRO A 338 -4.32 -16.42 12.92
N ASP A 339 -3.90 -17.48 13.58
CA ASP A 339 -4.68 -18.17 14.61
C ASP A 339 -4.38 -17.62 16.01
N PRO A 340 -5.08 -18.08 17.07
CA PRO A 340 -4.83 -17.63 18.44
C PRO A 340 -3.41 -17.92 18.98
N SER A 341 -2.67 -18.85 18.38
CA SER A 341 -1.28 -19.16 18.74
C SER A 341 -0.26 -18.28 18.01
N HIS A 342 -0.73 -17.31 17.20
CA HIS A 342 0.07 -16.47 16.32
C HIS A 342 0.73 -17.20 15.14
N ALA A 343 0.37 -18.47 14.91
CA ALA A 343 0.67 -19.19 13.70
C ALA A 343 -0.28 -18.78 12.56
N PHE A 344 -0.02 -19.22 11.35
CA PHE A 344 -0.83 -18.84 10.19
C PHE A 344 -1.52 -20.04 9.56
N ARG A 345 -2.79 -19.83 9.19
CA ARG A 345 -3.52 -20.65 8.22
C ARG A 345 -3.36 -20.03 6.84
N ALA A 346 -3.04 -20.86 5.86
CA ALA A 346 -2.83 -20.40 4.49
C ALA A 346 -3.96 -20.85 3.56
N TYR A 347 -4.37 -19.90 2.68
CA TYR A 347 -5.36 -20.11 1.65
C TYR A 347 -4.83 -19.65 0.29
N ASN A 348 -5.39 -20.18 -0.79
CA ASN A 348 -5.10 -19.73 -2.14
C ASN A 348 -6.39 -19.32 -2.85
N THR A 349 -6.81 -18.08 -2.64
CA THR A 349 -8.03 -17.52 -3.20
C THR A 349 -7.93 -17.22 -4.70
N ASP A 350 -6.72 -17.28 -5.28
CA ASP A 350 -6.53 -17.19 -6.73
C ASP A 350 -7.23 -18.33 -7.46
N VAL A 351 -7.20 -19.56 -6.88
CA VAL A 351 -7.84 -20.75 -7.47
C VAL A 351 -9.35 -20.55 -7.57
N GLY A 352 -10.00 -20.14 -6.48
CA GLY A 352 -11.44 -19.84 -6.45
C GLY A 352 -11.83 -18.75 -7.44
N ALA A 353 -11.06 -17.66 -7.48
CA ALA A 353 -11.29 -16.57 -8.41
C ALA A 353 -11.22 -17.01 -9.87
N LEU A 354 -10.21 -17.80 -10.24
CA LEU A 354 -10.04 -18.30 -11.61
C LEU A 354 -11.13 -19.30 -11.99
N ARG A 355 -11.52 -20.21 -11.08
CA ARG A 355 -12.67 -21.11 -11.31
C ARG A 355 -13.94 -20.34 -11.61
N ARG A 356 -14.20 -19.28 -10.85
CA ARG A 356 -15.34 -18.41 -11.08
C ARG A 356 -15.29 -17.78 -12.48
N ILE A 357 -14.14 -17.22 -12.89
CA ILE A 357 -13.94 -16.65 -14.23
C ILE A 357 -14.16 -17.71 -15.31
N PHE A 358 -13.63 -18.92 -15.14
CA PHE A 358 -13.79 -20.01 -16.10
C PHE A 358 -15.25 -20.38 -16.29
N ARG A 359 -16.01 -20.51 -15.21
CA ARG A 359 -17.46 -20.76 -15.26
C ARG A 359 -18.23 -19.64 -15.95
N GLU A 360 -17.85 -18.38 -15.70
CA GLU A 360 -18.45 -17.22 -16.36
C GLU A 360 -18.18 -17.23 -17.90
N LEU A 361 -16.97 -17.59 -18.31
CA LEU A 361 -16.62 -17.74 -19.73
C LEU A 361 -17.44 -18.84 -20.41
N VAL A 362 -17.63 -19.97 -19.75
CA VAL A 362 -18.47 -21.07 -20.26
C VAL A 362 -19.94 -20.62 -20.35
N ALA A 363 -20.48 -20.00 -19.30
CA ALA A 363 -21.87 -19.52 -19.28
C ALA A 363 -22.13 -18.46 -20.37
N ALA A 364 -21.15 -17.58 -20.63
CA ALA A 364 -21.21 -16.58 -21.71
C ALA A 364 -20.93 -17.15 -23.11
N ARG A 365 -20.68 -18.45 -23.23
CA ARG A 365 -20.31 -19.14 -24.48
C ARG A 365 -19.05 -18.57 -25.17
N ARG A 366 -18.17 -17.96 -24.40
CA ARG A 366 -16.87 -17.43 -24.87
C ARG A 366 -15.76 -18.49 -24.85
N TRP A 367 -15.97 -19.56 -24.10
CA TRP A 367 -15.09 -20.73 -23.98
C TRP A 367 -15.95 -21.96 -23.73
N ARG A 368 -15.51 -23.13 -24.22
CA ARG A 368 -16.24 -24.42 -24.09
C ARG A 368 -15.91 -25.17 -22.79
N GLY A 369 -14.86 -24.76 -22.06
CA GLY A 369 -14.37 -25.47 -20.88
C GLY A 369 -13.48 -26.66 -21.20
N ASP A 370 -13.10 -26.87 -22.44
CA ASP A 370 -12.45 -28.07 -22.93
C ASP A 370 -10.90 -27.98 -22.88
N GLN A 371 -10.32 -26.91 -23.38
CA GLN A 371 -8.86 -26.75 -23.48
C GLN A 371 -8.38 -25.43 -22.91
N LEU A 372 -7.31 -25.48 -22.12
CA LEU A 372 -6.68 -24.35 -21.45
C LEU A 372 -5.17 -24.41 -21.62
N LEU A 373 -4.56 -23.31 -22.07
CA LEU A 373 -3.12 -23.10 -22.04
C LEU A 373 -2.76 -22.06 -20.98
N VAL A 374 -1.89 -22.43 -20.04
CA VAL A 374 -1.34 -21.51 -19.03
C VAL A 374 0.08 -21.10 -19.42
N VAL A 375 0.35 -19.79 -19.42
CA VAL A 375 1.65 -19.24 -19.74
C VAL A 375 2.31 -18.74 -18.47
N GLY A 376 3.33 -19.46 -17.99
CA GLY A 376 4.06 -19.15 -16.76
C GLY A 376 4.23 -20.34 -15.83
N SER A 377 4.97 -20.15 -14.73
CA SER A 377 5.29 -21.21 -13.75
C SER A 377 5.21 -20.77 -12.29
N GLY A 378 4.91 -19.50 -12.02
CA GLY A 378 4.80 -18.95 -10.66
C GLY A 378 3.46 -19.30 -9.99
N GLY A 379 3.25 -18.73 -8.79
CA GLY A 379 2.06 -19.01 -7.97
C GLY A 379 0.71 -18.77 -8.69
N ALA A 380 0.61 -17.74 -9.54
CA ALA A 380 -0.60 -17.49 -10.33
C ALA A 380 -0.81 -18.54 -11.44
N ALA A 381 0.27 -18.99 -12.08
CA ALA A 381 0.20 -20.09 -13.04
C ALA A 381 -0.24 -21.40 -12.36
N ARG A 382 0.31 -21.72 -11.21
CA ARG A 382 -0.10 -22.89 -10.41
C ARG A 382 -1.59 -22.83 -10.03
N ALA A 383 -2.10 -21.64 -9.68
CA ALA A 383 -3.51 -21.45 -9.41
C ALA A 383 -4.38 -21.67 -10.67
N ALA A 384 -3.93 -21.20 -11.84
CA ALA A 384 -4.64 -21.40 -13.09
C ALA A 384 -4.69 -22.87 -13.52
N LEU A 385 -3.57 -23.61 -13.34
CA LEU A 385 -3.52 -25.06 -13.57
C LEU A 385 -4.50 -25.79 -12.65
N ALA A 386 -4.46 -25.51 -11.34
CA ALA A 386 -5.36 -26.12 -10.37
C ALA A 386 -6.83 -25.83 -10.71
N ALA A 387 -7.17 -24.58 -11.02
CA ALA A 387 -8.52 -24.18 -11.39
C ALA A 387 -9.01 -24.90 -12.67
N GLY A 388 -8.17 -25.00 -13.70
CA GLY A 388 -8.52 -25.70 -14.93
C GLY A 388 -8.75 -27.19 -14.72
N ILE A 389 -7.91 -27.85 -13.92
CA ILE A 389 -8.07 -29.26 -13.55
C ILE A 389 -9.40 -29.48 -12.82
N GLU A 390 -9.73 -28.62 -11.85
CA GLU A 390 -10.98 -28.71 -11.07
C GLU A 390 -12.25 -28.48 -11.91
N GLU A 391 -12.15 -27.68 -12.98
CA GLU A 391 -13.25 -27.49 -13.93
C GLU A 391 -13.29 -28.57 -15.04
N GLY A 392 -12.39 -29.56 -14.99
CA GLY A 392 -12.39 -30.70 -15.92
C GLY A 392 -11.79 -30.42 -17.29
N SER A 393 -11.02 -29.36 -17.44
CA SER A 393 -10.38 -28.99 -18.70
C SER A 393 -9.13 -29.83 -19.00
N HIS A 394 -8.81 -30.02 -20.29
CA HIS A 394 -7.48 -30.42 -20.72
C HIS A 394 -6.50 -29.27 -20.56
N VAL A 395 -5.62 -29.39 -19.58
CA VAL A 395 -4.73 -28.30 -19.18
C VAL A 395 -3.34 -28.52 -19.74
N SER A 396 -2.85 -27.54 -20.48
CA SER A 396 -1.47 -27.46 -20.94
C SER A 396 -0.82 -26.19 -20.37
N PHE A 397 0.50 -26.19 -20.27
CA PHE A 397 1.25 -25.00 -19.90
C PHE A 397 2.55 -24.85 -20.67
N THR A 398 3.04 -23.61 -20.72
CA THR A 398 4.38 -23.30 -21.21
C THR A 398 5.15 -22.45 -20.21
N ALA A 399 6.45 -22.68 -20.12
CA ALA A 399 7.34 -21.95 -19.22
C ALA A 399 8.71 -21.78 -19.88
N ARG A 400 9.33 -20.60 -19.68
CA ARG A 400 10.63 -20.26 -20.27
C ARG A 400 11.75 -21.20 -19.84
N ARG A 401 11.74 -21.67 -18.57
CA ARG A 401 12.78 -22.54 -18.02
C ARG A 401 12.28 -23.98 -17.93
N ARG A 402 13.04 -24.91 -18.51
CA ARG A 402 12.71 -26.35 -18.48
C ARG A 402 12.67 -26.93 -17.08
N GLU A 403 13.50 -26.42 -16.16
CA GLU A 403 13.49 -26.80 -14.74
C GLU A 403 12.13 -26.50 -14.11
N SER A 404 11.63 -25.29 -14.30
CA SER A 404 10.30 -24.89 -13.80
C SER A 404 9.17 -25.71 -14.43
N ALA A 405 9.34 -26.15 -15.70
CA ALA A 405 8.37 -27.05 -16.31
C ALA A 405 8.38 -28.43 -15.66
N ARG A 406 9.56 -29.00 -15.35
CA ARG A 406 9.69 -30.28 -14.66
C ARG A 406 9.09 -30.21 -13.24
N GLU A 407 9.32 -29.13 -12.51
CA GLU A 407 8.73 -28.89 -11.19
C GLU A 407 7.20 -28.88 -11.24
N LEU A 408 6.60 -28.19 -12.23
CA LEU A 408 5.15 -28.16 -12.40
C LEU A 408 4.58 -29.53 -12.80
N LEU A 409 5.22 -30.26 -13.71
CA LEU A 409 4.81 -31.61 -14.06
C LEU A 409 4.84 -32.55 -12.84
N ALA A 410 5.88 -32.44 -12.02
CA ALA A 410 5.98 -33.22 -10.79
C ALA A 410 4.91 -32.83 -9.75
N LEU A 411 4.63 -31.52 -9.62
CA LEU A 411 3.62 -30.99 -8.71
C LEU A 411 2.21 -31.48 -9.05
N PHE A 412 1.89 -31.53 -10.35
CA PHE A 412 0.57 -31.93 -10.83
C PHE A 412 0.54 -33.36 -11.37
N ALA A 413 1.57 -34.20 -11.08
CA ALA A 413 1.74 -35.55 -11.63
C ALA A 413 0.52 -36.48 -11.56
N PRO A 414 -0.40 -36.42 -10.55
CA PRO A 414 -1.63 -37.22 -10.57
C PRO A 414 -2.63 -36.79 -11.65
N HIS A 415 -2.46 -35.62 -12.27
CA HIS A 415 -3.36 -35.07 -13.27
C HIS A 415 -2.68 -34.99 -14.63
N PRO A 416 -3.42 -35.16 -15.73
CA PRO A 416 -2.87 -35.09 -17.09
C PRO A 416 -2.64 -33.62 -17.49
N VAL A 417 -1.53 -33.03 -17.03
CA VAL A 417 -1.07 -31.70 -17.42
C VAL A 417 0.02 -31.83 -18.46
N GLY A 418 -0.17 -31.20 -19.63
CA GLY A 418 0.79 -31.21 -20.74
C GLY A 418 1.75 -30.02 -20.67
N TRP A 419 3.06 -30.27 -20.86
CA TRP A 419 4.01 -29.19 -21.14
C TRP A 419 4.15 -29.00 -22.65
N MET A 420 4.02 -27.74 -23.09
CA MET A 420 4.25 -27.31 -24.47
C MET A 420 5.56 -26.53 -24.56
N ASP A 421 6.42 -26.92 -25.48
CA ASP A 421 7.62 -26.13 -25.76
C ASP A 421 7.22 -24.72 -26.27
N PRO A 422 7.82 -23.63 -25.76
CA PRO A 422 7.48 -22.28 -26.20
C PRO A 422 7.53 -22.05 -27.72
N ASP A 423 8.43 -22.73 -28.42
CA ASP A 423 8.56 -22.61 -29.88
C ASP A 423 7.48 -23.36 -30.67
N SER A 424 6.79 -24.30 -30.02
CA SER A 424 5.78 -25.19 -30.61
C SER A 424 4.34 -24.85 -30.21
N LEU A 425 4.09 -23.62 -29.78
CA LEU A 425 2.75 -23.16 -29.40
C LEU A 425 1.79 -23.20 -30.58
N THR A 426 0.56 -23.62 -30.32
CA THR A 426 -0.54 -23.65 -31.27
C THR A 426 -1.76 -22.95 -30.67
N PRO A 427 -2.70 -22.42 -31.50
CA PRO A 427 -3.87 -21.73 -31.00
C PRO A 427 -4.65 -22.55 -29.97
N SER A 428 -4.93 -21.95 -28.81
CA SER A 428 -5.72 -22.51 -27.73
C SER A 428 -7.00 -21.70 -27.53
N PRO A 429 -8.16 -22.35 -27.26
CA PRO A 429 -9.42 -21.64 -27.01
C PRO A 429 -9.37 -20.66 -25.85
N LEU A 430 -8.66 -21.03 -24.75
CA LEU A 430 -8.37 -20.13 -23.63
C LEU A 430 -6.88 -20.13 -23.32
N VAL A 431 -6.29 -18.95 -23.30
CA VAL A 431 -4.89 -18.72 -22.92
C VAL A 431 -4.89 -17.86 -21.65
N VAL A 432 -4.30 -18.37 -20.56
CA VAL A 432 -4.11 -17.62 -19.30
C VAL A 432 -2.66 -17.18 -19.22
N HIS A 433 -2.41 -15.89 -19.35
CA HIS A 433 -1.10 -15.29 -19.18
C HIS A 433 -0.84 -14.99 -17.71
N ALA A 434 0.09 -15.73 -17.10
CA ALA A 434 0.43 -15.67 -15.69
C ALA A 434 1.92 -15.32 -15.43
N THR A 435 2.52 -14.53 -16.34
CA THR A 435 3.88 -14.02 -16.18
C THR A 435 3.87 -12.52 -15.82
N PRO A 436 4.98 -11.94 -15.35
CA PRO A 436 5.05 -10.50 -15.12
C PRO A 436 5.28 -9.67 -16.38
N VAL A 437 5.48 -10.29 -17.53
CA VAL A 437 5.74 -9.63 -18.82
C VAL A 437 4.52 -8.81 -19.26
N GLY A 438 4.75 -7.72 -20.00
CA GLY A 438 3.68 -6.82 -20.44
C GLY A 438 3.35 -5.72 -19.41
N ARG A 439 4.15 -5.55 -18.36
CA ARG A 439 4.02 -4.45 -17.39
C ARG A 439 4.72 -3.17 -17.82
N VAL A 440 5.68 -3.28 -18.74
CA VAL A 440 6.45 -2.16 -19.25
C VAL A 440 6.13 -2.02 -20.73
N GLU A 441 5.85 -0.80 -21.17
CA GLU A 441 5.62 -0.52 -22.59
C GLU A 441 6.88 -0.81 -23.39
N GLY A 442 6.73 -1.54 -24.51
CA GLY A 442 7.86 -1.96 -25.34
C GLY A 442 8.65 -3.17 -24.82
N GLU A 443 8.18 -3.84 -23.77
CA GLU A 443 8.81 -5.06 -23.29
C GLU A 443 8.63 -6.22 -24.29
N ASP A 444 9.74 -6.83 -24.71
CA ASP A 444 9.71 -8.00 -25.58
C ASP A 444 9.21 -9.24 -24.84
N LEU A 445 8.30 -9.98 -25.47
CA LEU A 445 7.85 -11.26 -24.95
C LEU A 445 8.96 -12.31 -25.11
N PRO A 446 9.29 -13.09 -24.09
CA PRO A 446 10.37 -14.07 -24.13
C PRO A 446 10.05 -15.32 -24.99
N PHE A 447 8.88 -15.38 -25.62
CA PHE A 447 8.39 -16.46 -26.47
C PHE A 447 7.23 -15.98 -27.34
N PRO A 448 6.97 -16.65 -28.48
CA PRO A 448 5.98 -16.22 -29.48
C PRO A 448 4.54 -16.54 -29.02
N LEU A 449 4.03 -15.81 -28.03
CA LEU A 449 2.67 -15.98 -27.48
C LEU A 449 1.57 -15.81 -28.54
N GLU A 450 1.83 -15.03 -29.59
CA GLU A 450 0.91 -14.84 -30.73
C GLU A 450 0.55 -16.14 -31.42
N LYS A 451 1.43 -17.16 -31.40
CA LYS A 451 1.14 -18.50 -31.94
C LYS A 451 0.08 -19.26 -31.14
N ALA A 452 -0.09 -18.92 -29.86
CA ALA A 452 -1.11 -19.51 -29.00
C ALA A 452 -2.50 -18.88 -29.17
N LEU A 453 -2.61 -17.81 -29.95
CA LEU A 453 -3.85 -17.07 -30.17
C LEU A 453 -4.37 -17.27 -31.59
N GLY A 454 -5.68 -17.25 -31.73
CA GLY A 454 -6.36 -17.32 -33.03
C GLY A 454 -7.78 -16.78 -32.93
N PRO A 455 -8.49 -16.72 -34.07
CA PRO A 455 -9.88 -16.29 -34.09
C PRO A 455 -10.74 -17.10 -33.12
N GLY A 456 -11.44 -16.40 -32.23
CA GLY A 456 -12.27 -17.02 -31.21
C GLY A 456 -11.56 -17.47 -29.93
N SER A 457 -10.23 -17.33 -29.84
CA SER A 457 -9.51 -17.50 -28.58
C SER A 457 -9.86 -16.40 -27.57
N VAL A 458 -9.71 -16.72 -26.29
CA VAL A 458 -9.75 -15.77 -25.19
C VAL A 458 -8.36 -15.68 -24.56
N LEU A 459 -7.77 -14.51 -24.50
CA LEU A 459 -6.58 -14.22 -23.70
C LEU A 459 -7.00 -13.60 -22.39
N LEU A 460 -6.84 -14.34 -21.29
CA LEU A 460 -6.97 -13.85 -19.92
C LEU A 460 -5.57 -13.48 -19.40
N ASP A 461 -5.31 -12.18 -19.34
CA ASP A 461 -4.06 -11.65 -18.82
C ASP A 461 -4.19 -11.35 -17.32
N LEU A 462 -3.40 -12.01 -16.48
CA LEU A 462 -3.46 -11.80 -15.04
C LEU A 462 -2.71 -10.53 -14.59
N VAL A 463 -2.10 -9.80 -15.50
CA VAL A 463 -1.58 -8.45 -15.25
C VAL A 463 -2.74 -7.46 -15.33
N TYR A 464 -2.88 -6.63 -14.31
CA TYR A 464 -3.96 -5.64 -14.23
C TYR A 464 -3.46 -4.18 -14.24
N HIS A 465 -2.15 -3.97 -14.06
CA HIS A 465 -1.59 -2.61 -14.05
C HIS A 465 -0.09 -2.63 -14.45
N PRO A 466 0.35 -1.69 -15.30
CA PRO A 466 -0.49 -0.86 -16.16
C PRO A 466 -1.31 -1.73 -17.14
N VAL A 467 -2.50 -1.27 -17.54
CA VAL A 467 -3.30 -1.97 -18.56
C VAL A 467 -2.57 -1.82 -19.89
N THR A 468 -1.66 -2.73 -20.15
CA THR A 468 -0.78 -2.58 -21.29
C THR A 468 -1.38 -3.07 -22.57
N SER A 469 -1.11 -2.24 -23.51
CA SER A 469 -1.40 -2.36 -24.90
C SER A 469 -0.79 -3.56 -25.60
N VAL A 470 0.38 -4.10 -25.21
CA VAL A 470 1.10 -5.12 -26.00
C VAL A 470 0.30 -6.41 -26.13
N LEU A 471 -0.14 -7.00 -25.00
CA LEU A 471 -0.92 -8.23 -25.02
C LEU A 471 -2.33 -8.01 -25.59
N LYS A 472 -2.93 -6.88 -25.26
CA LYS A 472 -4.24 -6.48 -25.81
C LYS A 472 -4.18 -6.30 -27.32
N GLU A 473 -3.16 -5.63 -27.83
CA GLU A 473 -2.97 -5.44 -29.26
C GLU A 473 -2.64 -6.76 -29.98
N MET A 474 -1.85 -7.64 -29.34
CA MET A 474 -1.59 -8.98 -29.85
C MET A 474 -2.87 -9.81 -29.97
N ALA A 475 -3.71 -9.81 -28.94
CA ALA A 475 -5.01 -10.49 -28.98
C ALA A 475 -5.88 -9.93 -30.13
N ARG A 476 -5.95 -8.59 -30.27
CA ARG A 476 -6.71 -7.94 -31.35
C ARG A 476 -6.21 -8.37 -32.76
N ARG A 477 -4.90 -8.41 -32.99
CA ARG A 477 -4.31 -8.86 -34.25
C ARG A 477 -4.61 -10.31 -34.57
N ALA A 478 -4.64 -11.16 -33.54
CA ALA A 478 -4.98 -12.58 -33.67
C ALA A 478 -6.50 -12.85 -33.80
N GLY A 479 -7.36 -11.83 -33.68
CA GLY A 479 -8.81 -12.01 -33.63
C GLY A 479 -9.30 -12.66 -32.35
N ALA A 480 -8.50 -12.59 -31.27
CA ALA A 480 -8.82 -13.10 -29.95
C ALA A 480 -9.48 -12.03 -29.06
N SER A 481 -10.31 -12.47 -28.12
CA SER A 481 -10.83 -11.61 -27.06
C SER A 481 -9.78 -11.41 -25.98
N TYR A 482 -9.68 -10.18 -25.44
CA TYR A 482 -8.78 -9.86 -24.31
C TYR A 482 -9.57 -9.59 -23.03
N LEU A 483 -9.09 -10.16 -21.92
CA LEU A 483 -9.57 -9.90 -20.56
C LEU A 483 -8.37 -9.57 -19.69
N ASP A 484 -8.45 -8.48 -18.93
CA ASP A 484 -7.42 -8.10 -17.96
C ASP A 484 -7.61 -8.79 -16.59
N GLY A 485 -6.60 -8.65 -15.74
CA GLY A 485 -6.55 -9.29 -14.43
C GLY A 485 -7.40 -8.63 -13.33
N LEU A 486 -8.08 -7.50 -13.59
CA LEU A 486 -8.86 -6.79 -12.57
C LEU A 486 -10.00 -7.65 -12.03
N ARG A 487 -10.68 -8.41 -12.88
CA ARG A 487 -11.75 -9.33 -12.45
C ARG A 487 -11.22 -10.38 -11.46
N MET A 488 -10.08 -10.99 -11.76
CA MET A 488 -9.43 -11.93 -10.86
C MET A 488 -9.03 -11.27 -9.55
N LEU A 489 -8.46 -10.07 -9.62
CA LEU A 489 -8.07 -9.30 -8.44
C LEU A 489 -9.26 -9.03 -7.52
N ILE A 490 -10.41 -8.64 -8.07
CA ILE A 490 -11.63 -8.39 -7.29
C ILE A 490 -12.12 -9.69 -6.65
N TYR A 491 -12.25 -10.78 -7.40
CA TYR A 491 -12.80 -12.03 -6.88
C TYR A 491 -11.93 -12.65 -5.79
N GLN A 492 -10.60 -12.70 -5.96
CA GLN A 492 -9.70 -13.21 -4.93
C GLN A 492 -9.71 -12.33 -3.67
N ALA A 493 -9.87 -11.00 -3.82
CA ALA A 493 -9.96 -10.10 -2.68
C ALA A 493 -11.26 -10.29 -1.88
N VAL A 494 -12.39 -10.54 -2.54
CA VAL A 494 -13.66 -10.90 -1.87
C VAL A 494 -13.49 -12.17 -1.03
N GLU A 495 -12.86 -13.20 -1.58
CA GLU A 495 -12.62 -14.46 -0.87
C GLU A 495 -11.62 -14.28 0.28
N SER A 496 -10.53 -13.52 0.07
CA SER A 496 -9.58 -13.17 1.14
C SER A 496 -10.27 -12.41 2.29
N PHE A 497 -11.14 -11.45 1.96
CA PHE A 497 -11.90 -10.69 2.96
C PHE A 497 -12.77 -11.62 3.82
N ARG A 498 -13.44 -12.61 3.20
CA ARG A 498 -14.20 -13.61 3.93
C ARG A 498 -13.32 -14.42 4.88
N HIS A 499 -12.13 -14.83 4.45
CA HIS A 499 -11.17 -15.52 5.34
C HIS A 499 -10.71 -14.64 6.50
N PHE A 500 -10.51 -13.35 6.27
CA PHE A 500 -10.07 -12.41 7.31
C PHE A 500 -11.15 -12.10 8.35
N THR A 501 -12.41 -12.03 7.93
CA THR A 501 -13.50 -11.45 8.73
C THR A 501 -14.63 -12.41 9.05
N GLY A 502 -14.74 -13.53 8.34
CA GLY A 502 -15.89 -14.42 8.35
C GLY A 502 -17.12 -13.86 7.63
N GLU A 503 -17.04 -12.71 6.97
CA GLU A 503 -18.16 -12.01 6.35
C GLU A 503 -18.06 -12.00 4.82
N ASP A 504 -19.22 -12.18 4.15
CA ASP A 504 -19.30 -12.05 2.70
C ASP A 504 -19.48 -10.57 2.29
N ILE A 505 -18.94 -10.20 1.13
CA ILE A 505 -19.18 -8.89 0.53
C ILE A 505 -20.51 -8.90 -0.22
N PRO A 506 -21.38 -7.88 -0.03
CA PRO A 506 -22.64 -7.78 -0.76
C PRO A 506 -22.42 -7.83 -2.27
N ARG A 507 -23.26 -8.60 -2.97
CA ARG A 507 -23.15 -8.80 -4.43
C ARG A 507 -23.13 -7.46 -5.20
N ALA A 508 -23.97 -6.51 -4.82
CA ALA A 508 -24.02 -5.19 -5.45
C ALA A 508 -22.68 -4.42 -5.37
N VAL A 509 -21.91 -4.59 -4.28
CA VAL A 509 -20.59 -3.98 -4.14
C VAL A 509 -19.60 -4.58 -5.14
N VAL A 510 -19.65 -5.90 -5.31
CA VAL A 510 -18.79 -6.61 -6.28
C VAL A 510 -19.16 -6.21 -7.70
N GLU A 511 -20.45 -6.14 -8.04
CA GLU A 511 -20.95 -5.72 -9.35
C GLU A 511 -20.50 -4.28 -9.66
N ASN A 512 -20.67 -3.34 -8.74
CA ASN A 512 -20.20 -1.96 -8.91
C ASN A 512 -18.69 -1.87 -9.15
N LEU A 513 -17.89 -2.69 -8.46
CA LEU A 513 -16.44 -2.73 -8.66
C LEU A 513 -16.06 -3.29 -10.04
N LEU A 514 -16.78 -4.29 -10.53
CA LEU A 514 -16.59 -4.84 -11.88
C LEU A 514 -16.97 -3.83 -12.97
N ASP A 515 -18.05 -3.08 -12.75
CA ASP A 515 -18.52 -2.03 -13.65
C ASP A 515 -17.51 -0.87 -13.71
N GLU A 516 -17.04 -0.38 -12.54
CA GLU A 516 -16.00 0.65 -12.46
C GLU A 516 -14.69 0.19 -13.13
N ALA A 517 -14.33 -1.07 -12.93
CA ALA A 517 -13.20 -1.68 -13.61
C ALA A 517 -13.44 -1.91 -15.12
N GLY A 518 -14.66 -1.65 -15.64
CA GLY A 518 -15.03 -1.90 -17.04
C GLY A 518 -14.82 -3.35 -17.45
N VAL A 519 -14.98 -4.29 -16.51
CA VAL A 519 -14.85 -5.73 -16.69
C VAL A 519 -16.16 -6.46 -16.42
N ALA A 520 -17.28 -5.77 -16.59
CA ALA A 520 -18.61 -6.34 -16.55
C ALA A 520 -18.76 -7.54 -17.53
N PRO A 521 -19.69 -8.47 -17.27
CA PRO A 521 -19.76 -9.76 -17.95
C PRO A 521 -19.92 -9.68 -19.45
#